data_a2bee58a451214fc0a9ad1e4e1200205
#
_entry.id   a2bee58a451214fc0a9ad1e4e1200205
#
_cell.length_a   1.000
_cell.length_b   1.000
_cell.length_c   1.000
_cell.angle_alpha   90.00
_cell.angle_beta   90.00
_cell.angle_gamma   90.00
#
_symmetry.space_group_name_H-M   'P 1'
#
loop_
_entity.id
_entity.type
_entity.pdbx_description
1 polymer ?
#
loop_
_entity_poly.entity_id
_entity_poly.type
_entity_poly.pdbx_seq_one_letter_code
_entity_poly.pdbx_strand_id
1 'polypeptide(L)'
;MKLAKLFLILALVLGATSAHAMQLSPASGDQRSADRDAIRAHIDKIFQAYIQKNAEVIRATHASDWTGFQQSSRTAIHGIDEYMKDINGYFHSPVKMTGYKMLEFDVVFYGNVGIVTYIADVTYDYEGQASTRKLRVLDVYAKLADGWNQVGSDTTLHPDTLAAELQQSQSVDADGKQELLAAREAVWRAWFANDGSRLAELVPPELIAIEQSEKWENRDSVLAGAKDFAAKGGKLVRLEFPQTEVQMFGYTAILYSKYLCEIEIDGKRSIESGRATEMFVNRQGKWVNVGWHLDSGS
;
A
#
# COMPACT_ATOMS: atom_id res chain seq x y z
N MET A 1 -59.50 -49.54 51.15
CA MET A 1 -58.23 -49.36 50.50
C MET A 1 -58.42 -48.30 49.44
N LYS A 2 -58.13 -47.03 49.72
CA LYS A 2 -58.16 -45.91 48.73
C LYS A 2 -56.88 -45.13 48.97
N LEU A 3 -55.98 -45.15 47.96
CA LEU A 3 -54.75 -44.33 47.93
C LEU A 3 -55.13 -42.87 47.65
N ALA A 4 -54.74 -42.00 48.56
CA ALA A 4 -54.79 -40.53 48.33
C ALA A 4 -53.55 -40.10 47.59
N LYS A 5 -53.74 -39.47 46.43
CA LYS A 5 -52.67 -38.81 45.67
C LYS A 5 -52.43 -37.40 46.23
N LEU A 6 -51.23 -37.18 46.76
CA LEU A 6 -50.78 -35.91 47.24
C LEU A 6 -50.21 -35.10 46.00
N PHE A 7 -50.90 -34.07 45.61
CA PHE A 7 -50.35 -33.11 44.59
C PHE A 7 -49.52 -32.01 45.27
N LEU A 8 -48.23 -32.06 45.06
CA LEU A 8 -47.32 -30.99 45.49
C LEU A 8 -47.30 -29.91 44.40
N ILE A 9 -47.89 -28.73 44.66
CA ILE A 9 -47.84 -27.60 43.82
C ILE A 9 -46.54 -26.85 44.14
N LEU A 10 -45.55 -26.94 43.23
CA LEU A 10 -44.31 -26.16 43.26
C LEU A 10 -44.58 -24.82 42.57
N ALA A 11 -44.78 -23.76 43.36
CA ALA A 11 -44.88 -22.40 42.81
C ALA A 11 -43.50 -21.91 42.40
N LEU A 12 -43.24 -21.91 41.08
CA LEU A 12 -42.06 -21.26 40.49
C LEU A 12 -42.23 -19.75 40.53
N VAL A 13 -41.58 -19.09 41.46
CA VAL A 13 -41.46 -17.62 41.46
C VAL A 13 -40.44 -17.26 40.37
N LEU A 14 -40.91 -16.94 39.17
CA LEU A 14 -40.13 -16.29 38.12
C LEU A 14 -39.88 -14.85 38.57
N GLY A 15 -38.74 -14.63 39.20
CA GLY A 15 -38.18 -13.28 39.36
C GLY A 15 -37.81 -12.72 38.01
N ALA A 16 -38.65 -11.91 37.42
CA ALA A 16 -38.32 -11.09 36.26
C ALA A 16 -37.28 -10.05 36.70
N THR A 17 -36.00 -10.37 36.57
CA THR A 17 -34.96 -9.37 36.57
C THR A 17 -35.13 -8.56 35.27
N SER A 18 -35.78 -7.40 35.36
CA SER A 18 -35.81 -6.41 34.31
C SER A 18 -34.38 -5.96 34.08
N ALA A 19 -33.72 -6.58 33.11
CA ALA A 19 -32.51 -5.98 32.53
C ALA A 19 -32.94 -4.68 31.90
N HIS A 20 -32.75 -3.56 32.61
CA HIS A 20 -32.79 -2.24 32.03
C HIS A 20 -31.65 -2.18 31.03
N ALA A 21 -31.96 -2.44 29.76
CA ALA A 21 -31.08 -2.04 28.69
C ALA A 21 -30.89 -0.51 28.86
N MET A 22 -29.71 -0.14 29.32
CA MET A 22 -29.34 1.26 29.44
C MET A 22 -29.35 1.82 28.02
N GLN A 23 -30.46 2.48 27.67
CA GLN A 23 -30.62 3.16 26.42
C GLN A 23 -29.67 4.35 26.46
N LEU A 24 -28.46 4.17 25.91
CA LEU A 24 -27.47 5.23 25.75
C LEU A 24 -28.03 6.25 24.75
N SER A 25 -28.83 7.19 25.23
CA SER A 25 -29.26 8.33 24.41
C SER A 25 -28.05 9.26 24.22
N PRO A 26 -27.75 9.69 22.98
CA PRO A 26 -26.73 10.71 22.77
C PRO A 26 -27.12 11.99 23.52
N ALA A 27 -26.20 12.56 24.29
CA ALA A 27 -26.42 13.83 24.95
C ALA A 27 -26.56 14.92 23.88
N SER A 28 -27.49 15.88 24.06
CA SER A 28 -27.69 17.02 23.15
C SER A 28 -26.40 17.84 23.05
N GLY A 29 -26.05 18.30 21.84
CA GLY A 29 -24.75 18.92 21.50
C GLY A 29 -24.35 20.12 22.39
N ASP A 30 -25.32 20.88 22.92
CA ASP A 30 -25.06 22.07 23.76
C ASP A 30 -24.57 21.75 25.18
N GLN A 31 -24.92 20.57 25.72
CA GLN A 31 -24.50 20.21 27.10
C GLN A 31 -23.05 19.73 27.20
N ARG A 32 -22.36 19.49 26.07
CA ARG A 32 -21.00 18.94 26.01
C ARG A 32 -20.02 19.73 25.14
N SER A 33 -20.25 21.02 24.96
CA SER A 33 -19.35 21.88 24.17
C SER A 33 -17.90 21.83 24.72
N ALA A 34 -17.73 21.92 26.03
CA ALA A 34 -16.41 21.86 26.66
C ALA A 34 -15.71 20.52 26.44
N ASP A 35 -16.44 19.39 26.48
CA ASP A 35 -15.88 18.07 26.17
C ASP A 35 -15.46 17.96 24.69
N ARG A 36 -16.30 18.53 23.78
CA ARG A 36 -15.99 18.58 22.34
C ARG A 36 -14.72 19.39 22.07
N ASP A 37 -14.60 20.55 22.70
CA ASP A 37 -13.44 21.44 22.57
C ASP A 37 -12.17 20.78 23.15
N ALA A 38 -12.29 20.06 24.27
CA ALA A 38 -11.19 19.32 24.88
C ALA A 38 -10.69 18.19 23.98
N ILE A 39 -11.62 17.42 23.37
CA ILE A 39 -11.24 16.37 22.41
C ILE A 39 -10.57 16.97 21.18
N ARG A 40 -11.13 18.07 20.64
CA ARG A 40 -10.52 18.75 19.49
C ARG A 40 -9.09 19.22 19.80
N ALA A 41 -8.90 19.88 20.94
CA ALA A 41 -7.58 20.32 21.38
C ALA A 41 -6.60 19.14 21.58
N HIS A 42 -7.12 17.99 22.02
CA HIS A 42 -6.33 16.79 22.16
C HIS A 42 -5.87 16.23 20.80
N ILE A 43 -6.76 16.22 19.79
CA ILE A 43 -6.41 15.83 18.40
C ILE A 43 -5.36 16.80 17.83
N ASP A 44 -5.55 18.11 18.04
CA ASP A 44 -4.57 19.11 17.61
C ASP A 44 -3.20 18.87 18.25
N LYS A 45 -3.16 18.47 19.53
CA LYS A 45 -1.92 18.10 20.23
C LYS A 45 -1.26 16.87 19.59
N ILE A 46 -2.03 15.87 19.17
CA ILE A 46 -1.51 14.68 18.47
C ILE A 46 -0.87 15.11 17.14
N PHE A 47 -1.57 15.87 16.29
CA PHE A 47 -1.01 16.34 15.02
C PHE A 47 0.25 17.17 15.20
N GLN A 48 0.29 18.07 16.20
CA GLN A 48 1.50 18.83 16.51
C GLN A 48 2.67 17.94 16.94
N ALA A 49 2.38 16.88 17.71
CA ALA A 49 3.41 15.93 18.11
C ALA A 49 3.96 15.12 16.91
N TYR A 50 3.13 14.81 15.90
CA TYR A 50 3.60 14.22 14.64
C TYR A 50 4.50 15.16 13.86
N ILE A 51 4.14 16.43 13.73
CA ILE A 51 4.94 17.46 13.05
C ILE A 51 6.29 17.63 13.73
N GLN A 52 6.31 17.65 15.08
CA GLN A 52 7.51 17.81 15.89
C GLN A 52 8.30 16.52 16.10
N LYS A 53 7.79 15.37 15.62
CA LYS A 53 8.33 14.04 15.88
C LYS A 53 8.51 13.74 17.37
N ASN A 54 7.56 14.17 18.20
CA ASN A 54 7.60 14.05 19.65
C ASN A 54 6.90 12.77 20.13
N ALA A 55 7.66 11.69 20.25
CA ALA A 55 7.16 10.38 20.64
C ALA A 55 6.59 10.34 22.08
N GLU A 56 7.12 11.14 23.00
CA GLU A 56 6.63 11.20 24.38
C GLU A 56 5.21 11.78 24.45
N VAL A 57 4.96 12.86 23.71
CA VAL A 57 3.64 13.46 23.62
C VAL A 57 2.64 12.50 22.94
N ILE A 58 3.03 11.82 21.87
CA ILE A 58 2.18 10.80 21.25
C ILE A 58 1.81 9.73 22.28
N ARG A 59 2.77 9.17 22.99
CA ARG A 59 2.51 8.17 24.04
C ARG A 59 1.55 8.68 25.11
N ALA A 60 1.72 9.91 25.56
CA ALA A 60 0.91 10.52 26.61
C ALA A 60 -0.52 10.89 26.19
N THR A 61 -0.81 10.92 24.88
CA THR A 61 -2.14 11.23 24.34
C THR A 61 -2.99 9.99 24.05
N HIS A 62 -2.45 8.80 24.23
CA HIS A 62 -3.12 7.53 23.94
C HIS A 62 -3.21 6.67 25.21
N ALA A 63 -4.30 5.93 25.35
CA ALA A 63 -4.46 4.99 26.46
C ALA A 63 -3.47 3.82 26.33
N SER A 64 -3.12 3.19 27.46
CA SER A 64 -2.17 2.07 27.47
C SER A 64 -2.67 0.85 26.69
N ASP A 65 -3.98 0.66 26.64
CA ASP A 65 -4.71 -0.42 25.94
C ASP A 65 -5.29 0.03 24.59
N TRP A 66 -4.75 1.10 24.02
CA TRP A 66 -5.19 1.61 22.73
C TRP A 66 -5.28 0.51 21.66
N THR A 67 -6.32 0.55 20.84
CA THR A 67 -6.48 -0.41 19.73
C THR A 67 -6.99 0.28 18.47
N GLY A 68 -6.54 -0.16 17.30
CA GLY A 68 -7.01 0.45 16.04
C GLY A 68 -6.17 0.07 14.83
N PHE A 69 -6.37 0.86 13.78
CA PHE A 69 -5.65 0.72 12.52
C PHE A 69 -4.99 2.04 12.17
N GLN A 70 -3.72 2.00 11.81
CA GLN A 70 -3.04 3.07 11.11
C GLN A 70 -3.19 2.86 9.59
N GLN A 71 -3.03 3.91 8.81
CA GLN A 71 -3.19 3.86 7.34
C GLN A 71 -2.36 2.75 6.67
N SER A 72 -1.20 2.39 7.23
CA SER A 72 -0.28 1.38 6.71
C SER A 72 -0.38 0.02 7.40
N SER A 73 -1.15 -0.11 8.48
CA SER A 73 -1.21 -1.35 9.24
C SER A 73 -2.01 -2.42 8.50
N ARG A 74 -1.47 -3.64 8.44
CA ARG A 74 -2.14 -4.80 7.83
C ARG A 74 -3.06 -5.54 8.80
N THR A 75 -2.83 -5.37 10.09
CA THR A 75 -3.58 -5.99 11.19
C THR A 75 -3.90 -4.93 12.22
N ALA A 76 -4.86 -5.20 13.10
CA ALA A 76 -5.11 -4.34 14.23
C ALA A 76 -3.87 -4.24 15.12
N ILE A 77 -3.59 -3.03 15.59
CA ILE A 77 -2.54 -2.73 16.57
C ILE A 77 -3.17 -2.81 17.95
N HIS A 78 -2.51 -3.47 18.90
CA HIS A 78 -3.00 -3.64 20.25
C HIS A 78 -2.01 -3.13 21.29
N GLY A 79 -2.43 -2.16 22.07
CA GLY A 79 -1.65 -1.53 23.11
C GLY A 79 -0.69 -0.46 22.62
N ILE A 80 -0.39 0.45 23.53
CA ILE A 80 0.46 1.63 23.24
C ILE A 80 1.88 1.26 22.80
N ASP A 81 2.42 0.14 23.27
CA ASP A 81 3.79 -0.23 22.94
C ASP A 81 3.92 -0.73 21.48
N GLU A 82 2.90 -1.44 20.97
CA GLU A 82 2.85 -1.82 19.57
C GLU A 82 2.64 -0.58 18.68
N TYR A 83 1.71 0.30 19.04
CA TYR A 83 1.49 1.58 18.37
C TYR A 83 2.77 2.41 18.28
N MET A 84 3.54 2.51 19.37
CA MET A 84 4.78 3.29 19.39
C MET A 84 5.91 2.70 18.53
N LYS A 85 5.87 1.40 18.19
CA LYS A 85 6.81 0.84 17.21
C LYS A 85 6.58 1.42 15.81
N ASP A 86 5.31 1.51 15.39
CA ASP A 86 4.95 2.11 14.10
C ASP A 86 5.30 3.60 14.07
N ILE A 87 4.99 4.34 15.15
CA ILE A 87 5.32 5.76 15.28
C ILE A 87 6.82 6.01 15.19
N ASN A 88 7.62 5.21 15.90
CA ASN A 88 9.08 5.34 15.85
C ASN A 88 9.61 5.00 14.44
N GLY A 89 9.06 3.99 13.77
CA GLY A 89 9.39 3.69 12.38
C GLY A 89 9.12 4.88 11.45
N TYR A 90 7.94 5.50 11.58
CA TYR A 90 7.60 6.71 10.83
C TYR A 90 8.55 7.88 11.16
N PHE A 91 8.85 8.13 12.42
CA PHE A 91 9.72 9.25 12.84
C PHE A 91 11.16 9.12 12.35
N HIS A 92 11.65 7.91 12.12
CA HIS A 92 12.96 7.64 11.53
C HIS A 92 12.94 7.61 9.99
N SER A 93 11.75 7.62 9.37
CA SER A 93 11.63 7.66 7.92
C SER A 93 11.98 9.05 7.36
N PRO A 94 12.31 9.16 6.06
CA PRO A 94 12.54 10.45 5.40
C PRO A 94 11.26 11.29 5.26
N VAL A 95 10.08 10.67 5.39
CA VAL A 95 8.80 11.37 5.33
C VAL A 95 8.59 12.24 6.57
N LYS A 96 8.16 13.48 6.37
CA LYS A 96 7.86 14.44 7.44
C LYS A 96 6.47 14.99 7.27
N MET A 97 5.65 14.93 8.30
CA MET A 97 4.43 15.72 8.36
C MET A 97 4.82 17.19 8.59
N THR A 98 4.32 18.08 7.75
CA THR A 98 4.66 19.52 7.80
C THR A 98 3.47 20.39 8.12
N GLY A 99 2.25 19.86 8.02
CA GLY A 99 1.03 20.59 8.34
C GLY A 99 -0.21 19.71 8.28
N TYR A 100 -1.30 20.24 8.82
CA TYR A 100 -2.62 19.62 8.70
C TYR A 100 -3.71 20.70 8.74
N LYS A 101 -4.87 20.36 8.21
CA LYS A 101 -6.10 21.13 8.32
C LYS A 101 -7.25 20.17 8.61
N MET A 102 -7.87 20.29 9.78
CA MET A 102 -9.04 19.49 10.13
C MET A 102 -10.29 20.05 9.46
N LEU A 103 -11.03 19.18 8.82
CA LEU A 103 -12.29 19.45 8.14
C LEU A 103 -13.38 18.56 8.75
N GLU A 104 -14.64 18.95 8.66
CA GLU A 104 -15.81 18.10 8.99
C GLU A 104 -15.69 17.38 10.36
N PHE A 105 -15.29 18.12 11.40
CA PHE A 105 -15.15 17.56 12.74
C PHE A 105 -16.49 17.42 13.43
N ASP A 106 -16.82 16.19 13.86
CA ASP A 106 -17.99 15.88 14.66
C ASP A 106 -17.70 14.90 15.80
N VAL A 107 -18.48 15.01 16.90
CA VAL A 107 -18.37 14.13 18.07
C VAL A 107 -19.75 13.72 18.55
N VAL A 108 -19.96 12.42 18.69
CA VAL A 108 -21.14 11.84 19.33
C VAL A 108 -20.73 11.23 20.67
N PHE A 109 -21.46 11.60 21.74
CA PHE A 109 -21.11 11.15 23.08
C PHE A 109 -22.08 10.06 23.61
N TYR A 110 -21.51 9.02 24.19
CA TYR A 110 -22.21 7.96 24.91
C TYR A 110 -21.62 7.84 26.33
N GLY A 111 -22.21 8.56 27.29
CA GLY A 111 -21.66 8.65 28.64
C GLY A 111 -20.25 9.26 28.64
N ASN A 112 -19.25 8.47 29.07
CA ASN A 112 -17.84 8.85 29.09
C ASN A 112 -17.07 8.45 27.83
N VAL A 113 -17.78 8.06 26.76
CA VAL A 113 -17.17 7.71 25.47
C VAL A 113 -17.56 8.76 24.44
N GLY A 114 -16.60 9.24 23.67
CA GLY A 114 -16.78 10.09 22.50
C GLY A 114 -16.36 9.34 21.24
N ILE A 115 -17.26 9.23 20.26
CA ILE A 115 -16.97 8.76 18.92
C ILE A 115 -16.77 10.00 18.07
N VAL A 116 -15.60 10.14 17.50
CA VAL A 116 -15.16 11.33 16.75
C VAL A 116 -14.98 10.95 15.29
N THR A 117 -15.53 11.74 14.41
CA THR A 117 -15.29 11.62 12.97
C THR A 117 -14.78 12.94 12.43
N TYR A 118 -13.78 12.88 11.59
CA TYR A 118 -13.30 14.07 10.88
C TYR A 118 -12.59 13.69 9.58
N ILE A 119 -12.46 14.70 8.74
CA ILE A 119 -11.60 14.68 7.56
C ILE A 119 -10.43 15.61 7.84
N ALA A 120 -9.22 15.20 7.48
CA ALA A 120 -8.04 16.03 7.60
C ALA A 120 -7.26 16.06 6.28
N ASP A 121 -6.93 17.26 5.81
CA ASP A 121 -5.88 17.45 4.83
C ASP A 121 -4.54 17.45 5.57
N VAL A 122 -3.67 16.49 5.28
CA VAL A 122 -2.36 16.36 5.92
C VAL A 122 -1.27 16.55 4.88
N THR A 123 -0.37 17.49 5.14
CA THR A 123 0.75 17.81 4.26
C THR A 123 2.01 17.09 4.73
N TYR A 124 2.65 16.40 3.80
CA TYR A 124 3.90 15.67 3.98
C TYR A 124 4.98 16.26 3.08
N ASP A 125 6.20 16.19 3.54
CA ASP A 125 7.42 16.43 2.76
C ASP A 125 8.21 15.12 2.67
N TYR A 126 8.63 14.76 1.46
CA TYR A 126 9.57 13.69 1.19
C TYR A 126 10.69 14.24 0.31
N GLU A 127 11.90 14.38 0.87
CA GLU A 127 13.08 14.87 0.16
C GLU A 127 12.87 16.23 -0.55
N GLY A 128 12.11 17.14 0.08
CA GLY A 128 11.80 18.46 -0.47
C GLY A 128 10.58 18.50 -1.40
N GLN A 129 9.92 17.37 -1.62
CA GLN A 129 8.67 17.31 -2.39
C GLN A 129 7.47 17.28 -1.45
N ALA A 130 6.70 18.36 -1.48
CA ALA A 130 5.48 18.45 -0.69
C ALA A 130 4.30 17.74 -1.37
N SER A 131 3.53 17.00 -0.58
CA SER A 131 2.27 16.39 -1.02
C SER A 131 1.20 16.53 0.06
N THR A 132 -0.05 16.65 -0.33
CA THR A 132 -1.17 16.71 0.60
C THR A 132 -2.09 15.51 0.37
N ARG A 133 -2.40 14.80 1.46
CA ARG A 133 -3.32 13.66 1.46
C ARG A 133 -4.53 14.00 2.32
N LYS A 134 -5.71 13.73 1.78
CA LYS A 134 -6.95 13.82 2.55
C LYS A 134 -7.19 12.47 3.24
N LEU A 135 -7.39 12.51 4.55
CA LEU A 135 -7.64 11.35 5.39
C LEU A 135 -9.08 11.36 5.92
N ARG A 136 -9.66 10.18 6.07
CA ARG A 136 -10.86 9.96 6.89
C ARG A 136 -10.42 9.31 8.19
N VAL A 137 -10.90 9.83 9.29
CA VAL A 137 -10.53 9.36 10.62
C VAL A 137 -11.78 9.11 11.46
N LEU A 138 -11.79 7.97 12.14
CA LEU A 138 -12.71 7.66 13.22
C LEU A 138 -11.88 7.40 14.46
N ASP A 139 -12.00 8.28 15.46
CA ASP A 139 -11.34 8.13 16.75
C ASP A 139 -12.35 7.78 17.83
N VAL A 140 -11.93 6.98 18.78
CA VAL A 140 -12.68 6.68 20.00
C VAL A 140 -11.94 7.26 21.19
N TYR A 141 -12.64 8.08 21.96
CA TYR A 141 -12.15 8.72 23.17
C TYR A 141 -12.88 8.21 24.39
N ALA A 142 -12.15 8.00 25.48
CA ALA A 142 -12.72 7.77 26.80
C ALA A 142 -12.35 8.89 27.77
N LYS A 143 -13.30 9.32 28.60
CA LYS A 143 -13.07 10.30 29.66
C LYS A 143 -12.59 9.55 30.90
N LEU A 144 -11.30 9.62 31.15
CA LEU A 144 -10.61 9.03 32.30
C LEU A 144 -10.44 10.08 33.42
N ALA A 145 -9.76 9.72 34.51
CA ALA A 145 -9.58 10.61 35.66
C ALA A 145 -8.75 11.85 35.31
N ASP A 146 -7.85 11.76 34.36
CA ASP A 146 -6.95 12.81 33.88
C ASP A 146 -7.47 13.57 32.63
N GLY A 147 -8.67 13.23 32.15
CA GLY A 147 -9.29 13.88 31.01
C GLY A 147 -9.65 12.92 29.87
N TRP A 148 -9.81 13.46 28.67
CA TRP A 148 -10.11 12.69 27.47
C TRP A 148 -8.83 12.09 26.88
N ASN A 149 -8.80 10.77 26.74
CA ASN A 149 -7.71 10.01 26.12
C ASN A 149 -8.22 9.26 24.89
N GLN A 150 -7.41 9.18 23.83
CA GLN A 150 -7.72 8.35 22.69
C GLN A 150 -7.49 6.87 23.03
N VAL A 151 -8.55 6.08 22.94
CA VAL A 151 -8.53 4.64 23.22
C VAL A 151 -8.55 3.79 21.96
N GLY A 152 -8.85 4.40 20.81
CA GLY A 152 -8.82 3.70 19.52
C GLY A 152 -8.92 4.67 18.36
N SER A 153 -8.47 4.21 17.19
CA SER A 153 -8.56 4.98 15.95
C SER A 153 -8.59 4.07 14.72
N ASP A 154 -9.27 4.54 13.67
CA ASP A 154 -9.16 4.03 12.31
C ASP A 154 -8.88 5.19 11.36
N THR A 155 -7.73 5.15 10.71
CA THR A 155 -7.29 6.19 9.77
C THR A 155 -7.13 5.61 8.38
N THR A 156 -7.88 6.13 7.42
CA THR A 156 -7.88 5.69 6.02
C THR A 156 -7.72 6.86 5.05
N LEU A 157 -7.25 6.57 3.84
CA LEU A 157 -7.26 7.55 2.76
C LEU A 157 -8.70 7.91 2.37
N HIS A 158 -8.94 9.20 2.16
CA HIS A 158 -10.19 9.64 1.54
C HIS A 158 -10.28 9.12 0.10
N PRO A 159 -11.48 8.73 -0.39
CA PRO A 159 -11.64 8.22 -1.76
C PRO A 159 -11.06 9.14 -2.85
N ASP A 160 -11.15 10.46 -2.69
CA ASP A 160 -10.58 11.41 -3.65
C ASP A 160 -9.05 11.31 -3.73
N THR A 161 -8.37 11.16 -2.58
CA THR A 161 -6.91 10.97 -2.54
C THR A 161 -6.53 9.64 -3.18
N LEU A 162 -7.24 8.57 -2.84
CA LEU A 162 -7.00 7.25 -3.42
C LEU A 162 -7.20 7.28 -4.94
N ALA A 163 -8.26 7.93 -5.44
CA ALA A 163 -8.51 8.08 -6.88
C ALA A 163 -7.40 8.89 -7.56
N ALA A 164 -6.93 9.98 -6.95
CA ALA A 164 -5.84 10.79 -7.49
C ALA A 164 -4.51 10.03 -7.52
N GLU A 165 -4.17 9.28 -6.46
CA GLU A 165 -2.98 8.44 -6.43
C GLU A 165 -3.03 7.33 -7.49
N LEU A 166 -4.19 6.69 -7.68
CA LEU A 166 -4.39 5.70 -8.74
C LEU A 166 -4.27 6.32 -10.14
N GLN A 167 -4.80 7.53 -10.35
CA GLN A 167 -4.65 8.25 -11.63
C GLN A 167 -3.20 8.65 -11.89
N GLN A 168 -2.48 9.16 -10.88
CA GLN A 168 -1.05 9.46 -10.99
C GLN A 168 -0.23 8.21 -11.31
N SER A 169 -0.57 7.08 -10.70
CA SER A 169 0.10 5.81 -10.99
C SER A 169 -0.18 5.27 -12.40
N GLN A 170 -1.26 5.75 -13.05
CA GLN A 170 -1.60 5.42 -14.44
C GLN A 170 -1.03 6.41 -15.46
N SER A 171 -0.72 7.64 -15.05
CA SER A 171 -0.09 8.65 -15.89
C SER A 171 1.42 8.59 -15.72
N VAL A 172 2.08 7.71 -16.48
CA VAL A 172 3.52 7.86 -16.69
C VAL A 172 3.68 9.07 -17.60
N ASP A 173 4.44 10.05 -17.14
CA ASP A 173 4.87 11.15 -17.97
C ASP A 173 5.70 10.64 -19.17
N ALA A 174 5.93 11.47 -20.15
CA ALA A 174 6.68 11.09 -21.35
C ALA A 174 8.09 10.58 -21.01
N ASP A 175 8.70 11.09 -19.95
CA ASP A 175 10.04 10.73 -19.49
C ASP A 175 10.05 9.29 -18.90
N GLY A 176 9.10 8.93 -18.06
CA GLY A 176 9.00 7.57 -17.50
C GLY A 176 8.70 6.52 -18.58
N LYS A 177 7.96 6.86 -19.63
CA LYS A 177 7.76 5.99 -20.78
C LYS A 177 9.06 5.80 -21.56
N GLN A 178 9.84 6.86 -21.73
CA GLN A 178 11.13 6.79 -22.42
C GLN A 178 12.14 5.94 -21.64
N GLU A 179 12.22 6.12 -20.32
CA GLU A 179 13.05 5.29 -19.43
C GLU A 179 12.67 3.81 -19.49
N LEU A 180 11.38 3.49 -19.50
CA LEU A 180 10.87 2.12 -19.64
C LEU A 180 11.31 1.50 -20.98
N LEU A 181 11.14 2.23 -22.09
CA LEU A 181 11.55 1.76 -23.42
C LEU A 181 13.07 1.58 -23.52
N ALA A 182 13.84 2.45 -22.89
CA ALA A 182 15.30 2.33 -22.79
C ALA A 182 15.70 1.09 -21.95
N ALA A 183 15.01 0.83 -20.84
CA ALA A 183 15.24 -0.36 -20.03
C ALA A 183 14.93 -1.64 -20.82
N ARG A 184 13.83 -1.68 -21.59
CA ARG A 184 13.50 -2.78 -22.48
C ARG A 184 14.63 -3.05 -23.47
N GLU A 185 15.07 -2.01 -24.18
CA GLU A 185 16.14 -2.15 -25.16
C GLU A 185 17.46 -2.60 -24.51
N ALA A 186 17.75 -2.13 -23.30
CA ALA A 186 18.91 -2.52 -22.53
C ALA A 186 18.92 -4.02 -22.18
N VAL A 187 17.77 -4.61 -21.83
CA VAL A 187 17.66 -6.07 -21.59
C VAL A 187 18.05 -6.86 -22.84
N TRP A 188 17.46 -6.54 -23.99
CA TRP A 188 17.75 -7.21 -25.25
C TRP A 188 19.22 -7.09 -25.65
N ARG A 189 19.78 -5.86 -25.60
CA ARG A 189 21.18 -5.61 -25.95
C ARG A 189 22.14 -6.32 -25.00
N ALA A 190 21.86 -6.33 -23.68
CA ALA A 190 22.69 -7.03 -22.71
C ALA A 190 22.71 -8.56 -22.95
N TRP A 191 21.58 -9.13 -23.33
CA TRP A 191 21.49 -10.55 -23.68
C TRP A 191 22.34 -10.88 -24.90
N PHE A 192 22.19 -10.16 -26.00
CA PHE A 192 22.95 -10.39 -27.22
C PHE A 192 24.46 -10.09 -27.07
N ALA A 193 24.81 -9.17 -26.17
CA ALA A 193 26.20 -8.85 -25.84
C ALA A 193 26.83 -9.83 -24.85
N ASN A 194 26.05 -10.78 -24.30
CA ASN A 194 26.47 -11.65 -23.18
C ASN A 194 27.01 -10.83 -21.98
N ASP A 195 26.42 -9.65 -21.73
CA ASP A 195 26.75 -8.84 -20.57
C ASP A 195 25.96 -9.36 -19.35
N GLY A 196 26.49 -10.40 -18.74
CA GLY A 196 25.84 -11.08 -17.61
C GLY A 196 25.67 -10.17 -16.40
N SER A 197 26.57 -9.21 -16.17
CA SER A 197 26.47 -8.25 -15.06
C SER A 197 25.29 -7.30 -15.27
N ARG A 198 25.22 -6.72 -16.45
CA ARG A 198 24.14 -5.80 -16.82
C ARG A 198 22.78 -6.50 -16.87
N LEU A 199 22.76 -7.71 -17.44
CA LEU A 199 21.55 -8.52 -17.51
C LEU A 199 21.04 -8.89 -16.11
N ALA A 200 21.95 -9.20 -15.18
CA ALA A 200 21.61 -9.51 -13.80
C ALA A 200 21.01 -8.32 -13.03
N GLU A 201 21.32 -7.08 -13.40
CA GLU A 201 20.70 -5.87 -12.85
C GLU A 201 19.29 -5.63 -13.41
N LEU A 202 19.09 -5.95 -14.69
CA LEU A 202 17.86 -5.65 -15.43
C LEU A 202 16.81 -6.75 -15.29
N VAL A 203 17.24 -7.97 -14.96
CA VAL A 203 16.42 -9.18 -14.88
C VAL A 203 16.55 -9.78 -13.47
N PRO A 204 15.53 -9.67 -12.62
CA PRO A 204 15.61 -10.12 -11.23
C PRO A 204 15.56 -11.65 -11.11
N PRO A 205 15.95 -12.22 -9.93
CA PRO A 205 15.97 -13.67 -9.72
C PRO A 205 14.63 -14.38 -9.93
N GLU A 206 13.52 -13.70 -9.67
CA GLU A 206 12.15 -14.19 -9.81
C GLU A 206 11.59 -14.12 -11.24
N LEU A 207 12.42 -13.82 -12.25
CA LEU A 207 12.00 -13.80 -13.64
C LEU A 207 11.28 -15.07 -14.05
N ILE A 208 10.21 -14.91 -14.81
CA ILE A 208 9.56 -16.00 -15.56
C ILE A 208 9.54 -15.60 -17.04
N ALA A 209 10.17 -16.40 -17.89
CA ALA A 209 10.18 -16.20 -19.32
C ALA A 209 9.57 -17.40 -20.05
N ILE A 210 8.84 -17.13 -21.12
CA ILE A 210 8.29 -18.14 -22.02
C ILE A 210 8.76 -17.75 -23.41
N GLU A 211 9.45 -18.68 -24.06
CA GLU A 211 9.93 -18.49 -25.42
C GLU A 211 9.18 -19.44 -26.38
N GLN A 212 9.51 -19.37 -27.64
CA GLN A 212 8.87 -20.14 -28.72
C GLN A 212 8.83 -21.66 -28.50
N SER A 213 9.65 -22.17 -27.60
CA SER A 213 9.79 -23.60 -27.31
C SER A 213 8.76 -24.16 -26.31
N GLU A 214 7.78 -23.39 -25.88
CA GLU A 214 6.85 -23.74 -24.79
C GLU A 214 7.54 -23.98 -23.44
N LYS A 215 8.86 -23.78 -23.38
CA LYS A 215 9.67 -23.96 -22.17
C LYS A 215 9.59 -22.73 -21.30
N TRP A 216 9.31 -22.97 -20.04
CA TRP A 216 9.39 -21.95 -19.02
C TRP A 216 10.85 -21.77 -18.58
N GLU A 217 11.34 -20.57 -18.69
CA GLU A 217 12.70 -20.21 -18.34
C GLU A 217 12.75 -19.29 -17.11
N ASN A 218 13.81 -19.46 -16.35
CA ASN A 218 14.17 -18.59 -15.24
C ASN A 218 15.39 -17.74 -15.62
N ARG A 219 15.79 -16.84 -14.72
CA ARG A 219 16.95 -15.98 -14.94
C ARG A 219 18.22 -16.75 -15.31
N ASP A 220 18.50 -17.87 -14.63
CA ASP A 220 19.73 -18.63 -14.89
C ASP A 220 19.75 -19.23 -16.29
N SER A 221 18.59 -19.73 -16.77
CA SER A 221 18.44 -20.20 -18.15
C SER A 221 18.66 -19.08 -19.16
N VAL A 222 18.13 -17.87 -18.89
CA VAL A 222 18.31 -16.70 -19.77
C VAL A 222 19.78 -16.28 -19.85
N LEU A 223 20.49 -16.26 -18.72
CA LEU A 223 21.94 -15.99 -18.69
C LEU A 223 22.74 -17.07 -19.42
N ALA A 224 22.37 -18.34 -19.28
CA ALA A 224 22.99 -19.43 -20.00
C ALA A 224 22.75 -19.30 -21.51
N GLY A 225 21.55 -18.95 -21.95
CA GLY A 225 21.22 -18.72 -23.35
C GLY A 225 22.08 -17.63 -24.00
N ALA A 226 22.28 -16.50 -23.28
CA ALA A 226 23.15 -15.42 -23.74
C ALA A 226 24.60 -15.89 -23.92
N LYS A 227 25.12 -16.69 -22.98
CA LYS A 227 26.44 -17.27 -23.05
C LYS A 227 26.60 -18.26 -24.23
N ASP A 228 25.58 -19.10 -24.44
CA ASP A 228 25.56 -20.06 -25.55
C ASP A 228 25.47 -19.37 -26.91
N PHE A 229 24.73 -18.30 -27.04
CA PHE A 229 24.70 -17.47 -28.24
C PHE A 229 26.07 -16.88 -28.55
N ALA A 230 26.74 -16.28 -27.57
CA ALA A 230 28.09 -15.74 -27.72
C ALA A 230 29.14 -16.81 -28.04
N ALA A 231 29.02 -18.00 -27.43
CA ALA A 231 29.94 -19.11 -27.69
C ALA A 231 29.85 -19.62 -29.14
N LYS A 232 28.71 -19.47 -29.81
CA LYS A 232 28.50 -19.75 -31.23
C LYS A 232 28.94 -18.59 -32.16
N GLY A 233 29.70 -17.62 -31.64
CA GLY A 233 30.11 -16.43 -32.39
C GLY A 233 28.95 -15.50 -32.75
N GLY A 234 27.84 -15.60 -32.02
CA GLY A 234 26.62 -14.81 -32.27
C GLY A 234 26.85 -13.32 -32.05
N LYS A 235 26.32 -12.51 -32.94
CA LYS A 235 26.36 -11.04 -32.86
C LYS A 235 25.01 -10.46 -33.23
N LEU A 236 24.57 -9.44 -32.50
CA LEU A 236 23.43 -8.61 -32.87
C LEU A 236 23.88 -7.58 -33.92
N VAL A 237 23.29 -7.61 -35.10
CA VAL A 237 23.55 -6.65 -36.19
C VAL A 237 22.55 -5.49 -36.12
N ARG A 238 21.27 -5.81 -35.90
CA ARG A 238 20.18 -4.82 -35.84
C ARG A 238 19.11 -5.28 -34.86
N LEU A 239 18.57 -4.33 -34.07
CA LEU A 239 17.43 -4.54 -33.19
C LEU A 239 16.45 -3.41 -33.40
N GLU A 240 15.22 -3.75 -33.73
CA GLU A 240 14.15 -2.79 -33.94
C GLU A 240 12.86 -3.25 -33.27
N PHE A 241 12.06 -2.27 -32.83
CA PHE A 241 10.73 -2.48 -32.32
C PHE A 241 9.74 -1.63 -33.15
N PRO A 242 9.31 -2.12 -34.31
CA PRO A 242 8.52 -1.34 -35.27
C PRO A 242 7.17 -0.87 -34.70
N GLN A 243 6.65 -1.55 -33.70
CA GLN A 243 5.42 -1.19 -33.00
C GLN A 243 5.57 -1.55 -31.53
N THR A 244 5.19 -0.65 -30.64
CA THR A 244 5.12 -0.90 -29.19
C THR A 244 3.92 -0.17 -28.62
N GLU A 245 3.06 -0.94 -27.93
CA GLU A 245 2.00 -0.41 -27.07
C GLU A 245 2.39 -0.62 -25.62
N VAL A 246 2.07 0.35 -24.78
CA VAL A 246 2.44 0.33 -23.36
C VAL A 246 1.20 0.52 -22.52
N GLN A 247 0.99 -0.39 -21.57
CA GLN A 247 0.02 -0.25 -20.49
C GLN A 247 0.76 -0.08 -19.17
N MET A 248 0.34 0.91 -18.39
CA MET A 248 0.96 1.23 -17.10
C MET A 248 -0.03 0.99 -15.97
N PHE A 249 0.45 0.36 -14.89
CA PHE A 249 -0.33 0.07 -13.69
C PHE A 249 0.52 0.41 -12.46
N GLY A 250 0.61 1.70 -12.13
CA GLY A 250 1.48 2.18 -11.07
C GLY A 250 2.96 1.89 -11.35
N TYR A 251 3.59 1.13 -10.49
CA TYR A 251 5.00 0.71 -10.65
C TYR A 251 5.18 -0.49 -11.61
N THR A 252 4.14 -0.92 -12.29
CA THR A 252 4.18 -2.05 -13.23
C THR A 252 3.79 -1.59 -14.63
N ALA A 253 4.50 -2.09 -15.63
CA ALA A 253 4.21 -1.85 -17.03
C ALA A 253 4.12 -3.16 -17.82
N ILE A 254 3.22 -3.20 -18.80
CA ILE A 254 3.14 -4.26 -19.80
C ILE A 254 3.41 -3.63 -21.16
N LEU A 255 4.40 -4.17 -21.87
CA LEU A 255 4.76 -3.78 -23.22
C LEU A 255 4.33 -4.87 -24.19
N TYR A 256 3.63 -4.48 -25.23
CA TYR A 256 3.28 -5.32 -26.36
C TYR A 256 4.04 -4.80 -27.58
N SER A 257 5.01 -5.56 -28.05
CA SER A 257 5.90 -5.12 -29.13
C SER A 257 5.93 -6.08 -30.29
N LYS A 258 6.10 -5.55 -31.50
CA LYS A 258 6.72 -6.30 -32.58
C LYS A 258 8.22 -6.09 -32.51
N TYR A 259 8.99 -7.15 -32.65
CA TYR A 259 10.45 -7.05 -32.71
C TYR A 259 11.01 -7.57 -34.03
N LEU A 260 12.16 -7.07 -34.39
CA LEU A 260 12.99 -7.56 -35.48
C LEU A 260 14.45 -7.55 -35.03
N CYS A 261 15.08 -8.73 -35.07
CA CYS A 261 16.50 -8.91 -34.78
C CYS A 261 17.21 -9.42 -36.04
N GLU A 262 18.22 -8.71 -36.51
CA GLU A 262 19.17 -9.26 -37.47
C GLU A 262 20.39 -9.75 -36.67
N ILE A 263 20.67 -11.04 -36.75
CA ILE A 263 21.78 -11.68 -36.03
C ILE A 263 22.74 -12.33 -37.03
N GLU A 264 24.01 -12.43 -36.63
CA GLU A 264 25.04 -13.13 -37.34
C GLU A 264 25.61 -14.26 -36.45
N ILE A 265 25.64 -15.51 -36.96
CA ILE A 265 26.25 -16.64 -36.29
C ILE A 265 27.17 -17.34 -37.32
N ASP A 266 28.43 -17.53 -36.98
CA ASP A 266 29.44 -18.12 -37.89
C ASP A 266 29.49 -17.43 -39.27
N GLY A 267 29.37 -16.12 -39.30
CA GLY A 267 29.36 -15.31 -40.52
C GLY A 267 28.10 -15.41 -41.38
N LYS A 268 27.08 -16.12 -40.93
CA LYS A 268 25.79 -16.21 -41.58
C LYS A 268 24.78 -15.30 -40.90
N ARG A 269 24.14 -14.45 -41.68
CA ARG A 269 23.08 -13.54 -41.19
C ARG A 269 21.71 -14.16 -41.33
N SER A 270 20.89 -13.95 -40.32
CA SER A 270 19.47 -14.27 -40.32
C SER A 270 18.66 -13.14 -39.70
N ILE A 271 17.39 -13.03 -40.08
CA ILE A 271 16.44 -12.10 -39.50
C ILE A 271 15.40 -12.91 -38.75
N GLU A 272 15.26 -12.58 -37.49
CA GLU A 272 14.20 -13.12 -36.60
C GLU A 272 13.24 -11.98 -36.29
N SER A 273 11.96 -12.27 -36.36
CA SER A 273 10.90 -11.33 -36.01
C SER A 273 9.75 -12.02 -35.28
N GLY A 274 9.02 -11.27 -34.49
CA GLY A 274 7.90 -11.82 -33.74
C GLY A 274 7.21 -10.78 -32.91
N ARG A 275 6.49 -11.26 -31.90
CA ARG A 275 5.80 -10.46 -30.90
C ARG A 275 6.40 -10.73 -29.53
N ALA A 276 6.49 -9.69 -28.74
CA ALA A 276 6.93 -9.75 -27.36
C ALA A 276 5.86 -9.14 -26.45
N THR A 277 5.47 -9.86 -25.43
CA THR A 277 4.75 -9.31 -24.28
C THR A 277 5.71 -9.33 -23.11
N GLU A 278 6.04 -8.16 -22.59
CA GLU A 278 7.06 -7.98 -21.56
C GLU A 278 6.47 -7.27 -20.35
N MET A 279 6.80 -7.72 -19.14
CA MET A 279 6.37 -7.14 -17.89
C MET A 279 7.53 -6.48 -17.17
N PHE A 280 7.37 -5.22 -16.84
CA PHE A 280 8.37 -4.44 -16.11
C PHE A 280 7.82 -3.96 -14.77
N VAL A 281 8.69 -3.87 -13.77
CA VAL A 281 8.39 -3.28 -12.46
C VAL A 281 9.41 -2.19 -12.19
N ASN A 282 8.95 -1.00 -11.80
CA ASN A 282 9.83 0.06 -11.34
C ASN A 282 10.19 -0.19 -9.87
N ARG A 283 11.46 -0.45 -9.61
CA ARG A 283 12.04 -0.65 -8.27
C ARG A 283 12.98 0.51 -7.96
N GLN A 284 12.55 1.40 -7.09
CA GLN A 284 13.37 2.54 -6.67
C GLN A 284 13.88 3.39 -7.84
N GLY A 285 12.98 3.71 -8.78
CA GLY A 285 13.31 4.51 -9.96
C GLY A 285 13.96 3.74 -11.10
N LYS A 286 14.14 2.43 -11.00
CA LYS A 286 14.74 1.59 -12.06
C LYS A 286 13.74 0.57 -12.58
N TRP A 287 13.53 0.52 -13.89
CA TRP A 287 12.71 -0.49 -14.54
C TRP A 287 13.49 -1.80 -14.68
N VAL A 288 12.92 -2.90 -14.16
CA VAL A 288 13.45 -4.26 -14.28
C VAL A 288 12.42 -5.15 -14.96
N ASN A 289 12.85 -6.03 -15.86
CA ASN A 289 11.99 -6.96 -16.58
C ASN A 289 11.76 -8.20 -15.72
N VAL A 290 10.54 -8.39 -15.24
CA VAL A 290 10.15 -9.50 -14.36
C VAL A 290 9.57 -10.69 -15.14
N GLY A 291 9.31 -10.52 -16.43
CA GLY A 291 8.81 -11.61 -17.26
C GLY A 291 8.55 -11.21 -18.69
N TRP A 292 8.59 -12.19 -19.58
CA TRP A 292 8.18 -12.03 -20.98
C TRP A 292 7.61 -13.28 -21.58
N HIS A 293 6.86 -13.08 -22.66
CA HIS A 293 6.47 -14.10 -23.60
C HIS A 293 6.87 -13.64 -25.00
N LEU A 294 7.66 -14.46 -25.70
CA LEU A 294 8.08 -14.24 -27.08
C LEU A 294 7.42 -15.28 -27.98
N ASP A 295 6.86 -14.83 -29.10
CA ASP A 295 6.44 -15.73 -30.16
C ASP A 295 7.04 -15.30 -31.51
N SER A 296 7.16 -16.26 -32.42
CA SER A 296 7.57 -16.00 -33.81
C SER A 296 6.45 -15.30 -34.55
N GLY A 297 6.78 -14.30 -35.35
CA GLY A 297 5.88 -13.76 -36.35
C GLY A 297 5.56 -14.83 -37.39
N SER A 298 4.28 -15.21 -37.52
CA SER A 298 3.80 -15.98 -38.65
C SER A 298 3.62 -15.11 -39.87
#